data_1914bb2f5556109f7755204d44326b92
#
_entry.id   1914bb2f5556109f7755204d44326b92
#
_cell.length_a   1.000
_cell.length_b   1.000
_cell.length_c   1.000
_cell.angle_alpha   90.00
_cell.angle_beta   90.00
_cell.angle_gamma   90.00
#
_symmetry.space_group_name_H-M   'P 1'
#
loop_
_entity.id
_entity.type
_entity.pdbx_description
1 polymer ?
#
loop_
_entity_poly.entity_id
_entity_poly.type
_entity_poly.pdbx_seq_one_letter_code
_entity_poly.pdbx_strand_id
1 'polypeptide(L)'
;MNKTAICGLRAALVIVFLLILLALGALILVGNYFYTFALDPNAKGGFGSAAGIVDSEYTRWLLKDSRDVSLISDDGLELHAYRVDGSVPHRYAVLCHGYQNNATGMASYGKHLFDLGYTVLLPDARGHGESEGDYIGMGWPERRDVVRWCQQLIAEDPAAEIVLYGVSMGAATVMMASGEADLPVQVRCVIEDCGYTSVWDEFSGQLKELFGLPPFPVLNAADLVCRIRAGYSITEASALRQVERSVTPTLFIHGEEDTFVPFWMLEELYQAASCEKEKLVVPGAAHAESAAVAPELYWPAVDAFLARHMA
;
A
#
# COMPACT_ATOMS: atom_id res chain seq x y z
N MET A 1 -32.91 -41.97 32.38
CA MET A 1 -32.76 -40.51 32.63
C MET A 1 -34.15 -39.93 32.94
N ASN A 2 -34.31 -39.22 34.05
CA ASN A 2 -35.60 -38.67 34.48
C ASN A 2 -36.02 -37.53 33.52
N LYS A 3 -37.31 -37.41 33.15
CA LYS A 3 -37.86 -36.39 32.21
C LYS A 3 -37.42 -34.95 32.59
N THR A 4 -37.29 -34.66 33.87
CA THR A 4 -36.82 -33.38 34.41
C THR A 4 -35.35 -33.12 34.08
N ALA A 5 -34.46 -34.14 34.11
CA ALA A 5 -33.07 -34.02 33.73
C ALA A 5 -32.88 -33.76 32.22
N ILE A 6 -33.71 -34.39 31.38
CA ILE A 6 -33.70 -34.19 29.95
C ILE A 6 -34.18 -32.75 29.57
N CYS A 7 -35.20 -32.25 30.27
CA CYS A 7 -35.70 -30.89 30.07
C CYS A 7 -34.65 -29.85 30.49
N GLY A 8 -33.99 -30.06 31.63
CA GLY A 8 -32.91 -29.16 32.09
C GLY A 8 -31.70 -29.15 31.14
N LEU A 9 -31.31 -30.29 30.57
CA LEU A 9 -30.21 -30.38 29.61
C LEU A 9 -30.54 -29.65 28.29
N ARG A 10 -31.78 -29.79 27.79
CA ARG A 10 -32.27 -29.06 26.59
C ARG A 10 -32.26 -27.55 26.81
N ALA A 11 -32.75 -27.07 27.94
CA ALA A 11 -32.71 -25.66 28.28
C ALA A 11 -31.28 -25.11 28.37
N ALA A 12 -30.36 -25.85 28.98
CA ALA A 12 -28.95 -25.47 29.03
C ALA A 12 -28.32 -25.38 27.62
N LEU A 13 -28.59 -26.35 26.74
CA LEU A 13 -28.09 -26.35 25.36
C LEU A 13 -28.65 -25.14 24.56
N VAL A 14 -29.91 -24.80 24.74
CA VAL A 14 -30.51 -23.61 24.08
C VAL A 14 -29.87 -22.33 24.59
N ILE A 15 -29.61 -22.20 25.90
CA ILE A 15 -28.95 -21.02 26.46
C ILE A 15 -27.54 -20.90 25.91
N VAL A 16 -26.77 -21.99 25.91
CA VAL A 16 -25.38 -22.01 25.33
C VAL A 16 -25.42 -21.62 23.86
N PHE A 17 -26.36 -22.15 23.09
CA PHE A 17 -26.53 -21.80 21.67
C PHE A 17 -26.82 -20.31 21.48
N LEU A 18 -27.73 -19.74 22.26
CA LEU A 18 -28.05 -18.31 22.22
C LEU A 18 -26.88 -17.42 22.63
N LEU A 19 -26.08 -17.84 23.62
CA LEU A 19 -24.85 -17.13 24.01
C LEU A 19 -23.80 -17.16 22.91
N ILE A 20 -23.64 -18.27 22.21
CA ILE A 20 -22.76 -18.39 21.04
C ILE A 20 -23.22 -17.44 19.92
N LEU A 21 -24.52 -17.42 19.62
CA LEU A 21 -25.05 -16.49 18.59
C LEU A 21 -24.82 -15.02 18.97
N LEU A 22 -25.02 -14.67 20.23
CA LEU A 22 -24.75 -13.33 20.74
C LEU A 22 -23.27 -12.95 20.61
N ALA A 23 -22.37 -13.87 20.99
CA ALA A 23 -20.92 -13.67 20.88
C ALA A 23 -20.48 -13.50 19.41
N LEU A 24 -21.01 -14.32 18.49
CA LEU A 24 -20.75 -14.21 17.06
C LEU A 24 -21.27 -12.88 16.50
N GLY A 25 -22.48 -12.46 16.90
CA GLY A 25 -23.03 -11.16 16.50
C GLY A 25 -22.17 -9.99 16.98
N ALA A 26 -21.72 -10.02 18.24
CA ALA A 26 -20.82 -9.02 18.78
C ALA A 26 -19.48 -9.00 18.04
N LEU A 27 -18.93 -10.15 17.70
CA LEU A 27 -17.67 -10.26 16.96
C LEU A 27 -17.80 -9.69 15.53
N ILE A 28 -18.91 -9.92 14.86
CA ILE A 28 -19.17 -9.32 13.53
C ILE A 28 -19.26 -7.80 13.63
N LEU A 29 -19.92 -7.26 14.66
CA LEU A 29 -20.02 -5.81 14.88
C LEU A 29 -18.62 -5.19 15.12
N VAL A 30 -17.79 -5.85 15.94
CA VAL A 30 -16.40 -5.44 16.18
C VAL A 30 -15.58 -5.51 14.88
N GLY A 31 -15.69 -6.59 14.14
CA GLY A 31 -15.02 -6.73 12.85
C GLY A 31 -15.42 -5.66 11.85
N ASN A 32 -16.72 -5.34 11.77
CA ASN A 32 -17.21 -4.28 10.89
C ASN A 32 -16.74 -2.88 11.36
N TYR A 33 -16.66 -2.65 12.66
CA TYR A 33 -16.10 -1.40 13.19
C TYR A 33 -14.63 -1.21 12.74
N PHE A 34 -13.78 -2.22 12.94
CA PHE A 34 -12.36 -2.12 12.57
C PHE A 34 -12.15 -2.11 11.05
N TYR A 35 -12.98 -2.84 10.30
CA TYR A 35 -12.99 -2.71 8.84
C TYR A 35 -13.29 -1.27 8.41
N THR A 36 -14.38 -0.68 8.92
CA THR A 36 -14.74 0.70 8.59
C THR A 36 -13.68 1.69 9.06
N PHE A 37 -13.14 1.50 10.26
CA PHE A 37 -12.08 2.36 10.80
C PHE A 37 -10.84 2.41 9.90
N ALA A 38 -10.42 1.24 9.37
CA ALA A 38 -9.15 1.12 8.64
C ALA A 38 -9.30 1.24 7.12
N LEU A 39 -10.41 0.79 6.55
CA LEU A 39 -10.53 0.59 5.10
C LEU A 39 -11.61 1.46 4.43
N ASP A 40 -12.46 2.17 5.19
CA ASP A 40 -13.44 3.08 4.59
C ASP A 40 -12.75 4.43 4.28
N PRO A 41 -12.69 4.86 3.00
CA PRO A 41 -12.06 6.12 2.61
C PRO A 41 -12.70 7.34 3.27
N ASN A 42 -13.98 7.24 3.66
CA ASN A 42 -14.76 8.32 4.26
C ASN A 42 -14.81 8.26 5.79
N ALA A 43 -14.12 7.29 6.42
CA ALA A 43 -14.12 7.15 7.87
C ALA A 43 -13.50 8.38 8.54
N LYS A 44 -14.20 8.92 9.53
CA LYS A 44 -13.66 9.95 10.43
C LYS A 44 -12.77 9.27 11.47
N GLY A 45 -11.57 8.89 11.08
CA GLY A 45 -10.64 8.13 11.88
C GLY A 45 -9.65 7.41 10.97
N GLY A 46 -9.21 6.23 11.37
CA GLY A 46 -8.15 5.49 10.67
C GLY A 46 -6.81 5.70 11.33
N PHE A 47 -5.76 5.28 10.66
CA PHE A 47 -4.40 5.34 11.18
C PHE A 47 -3.72 6.72 10.98
N GLY A 48 -4.44 7.70 10.46
CA GLY A 48 -3.95 9.06 10.21
C GLY A 48 -5.11 10.01 9.92
N SER A 49 -4.79 11.26 9.67
CA SER A 49 -5.75 12.22 9.09
C SER A 49 -5.55 12.23 7.57
N ALA A 50 -6.64 12.17 6.82
CA ALA A 50 -6.60 12.35 5.38
C ALA A 50 -5.78 13.62 5.05
N ALA A 51 -4.68 13.44 4.33
CA ALA A 51 -3.86 14.54 3.90
C ALA A 51 -4.64 15.28 2.80
N GLY A 52 -5.10 16.47 3.11
CA GLY A 52 -5.56 17.40 2.07
C GLY A 52 -4.38 17.76 1.15
N ILE A 53 -4.69 18.38 0.01
CA ILE A 53 -3.65 18.91 -0.88
C ILE A 53 -2.78 19.89 -0.09
N VAL A 54 -1.52 19.51 0.13
CA VAL A 54 -0.54 20.39 0.79
C VAL A 54 -0.10 21.42 -0.25
N ASP A 55 -0.35 22.71 -0.01
CA ASP A 55 0.13 23.77 -0.89
C ASP A 55 1.66 23.88 -0.79
N SER A 56 2.34 23.29 -1.75
CA SER A 56 3.78 23.33 -1.91
C SER A 56 4.15 23.74 -3.34
N GLU A 57 5.40 24.12 -3.56
CA GLU A 57 5.88 24.40 -4.92
C GLU A 57 5.77 23.17 -5.83
N TYR A 58 5.98 21.97 -5.30
CA TYR A 58 5.88 20.69 -6.01
C TYR A 58 4.44 20.37 -6.41
N THR A 59 3.49 20.61 -5.50
CA THR A 59 2.06 20.43 -5.80
C THR A 59 1.60 21.42 -6.86
N ARG A 60 2.00 22.69 -6.74
CA ARG A 60 1.69 23.69 -7.76
C ARG A 60 2.29 23.36 -9.12
N TRP A 61 3.54 22.85 -9.14
CA TRP A 61 4.16 22.33 -10.36
C TRP A 61 3.33 21.19 -10.95
N LEU A 62 3.01 20.17 -10.17
CA LEU A 62 2.25 19.01 -10.66
C LEU A 62 0.91 19.44 -11.26
N LEU A 63 0.09 20.20 -10.51
CA LEU A 63 -1.24 20.62 -10.96
C LEU A 63 -1.21 21.57 -12.17
N LYS A 64 -0.10 22.27 -12.40
CA LYS A 64 0.06 23.16 -13.55
C LYS A 64 0.50 22.43 -14.82
N ASP A 65 1.46 21.50 -14.67
CA ASP A 65 2.21 20.94 -15.80
C ASP A 65 1.74 19.53 -16.17
N SER A 66 0.88 18.89 -15.33
CA SER A 66 0.30 17.59 -15.61
C SER A 66 -0.91 17.65 -16.52
N ARG A 67 -1.21 16.49 -17.10
CA ARG A 67 -2.54 16.17 -17.65
C ARG A 67 -3.15 15.01 -16.86
N ASP A 68 -4.47 15.02 -16.75
CA ASP A 68 -5.22 13.91 -16.18
C ASP A 68 -5.25 12.75 -17.18
N VAL A 69 -5.06 11.55 -16.63
CA VAL A 69 -5.21 10.31 -17.38
C VAL A 69 -6.05 9.35 -16.55
N SER A 70 -6.84 8.50 -17.21
CA SER A 70 -7.66 7.50 -16.54
C SER A 70 -7.36 6.10 -17.04
N LEU A 71 -7.72 5.13 -16.21
CA LEU A 71 -7.59 3.70 -16.45
C LEU A 71 -8.81 2.99 -15.88
N ILE A 72 -9.33 1.99 -16.58
CA ILE A 72 -10.33 1.08 -16.01
C ILE A 72 -9.60 -0.11 -15.39
N SER A 73 -9.81 -0.30 -14.08
CA SER A 73 -9.26 -1.43 -13.33
C SER A 73 -9.86 -2.77 -13.76
N ASP A 74 -9.26 -3.89 -13.35
CA ASP A 74 -9.75 -5.23 -13.68
C ASP A 74 -11.16 -5.51 -13.12
N ASP A 75 -11.56 -4.82 -12.06
CA ASP A 75 -12.87 -4.89 -11.40
C ASP A 75 -13.82 -3.75 -11.77
N GLY A 76 -13.44 -2.89 -12.75
CA GLY A 76 -14.31 -1.92 -13.41
C GLY A 76 -14.34 -0.53 -12.78
N LEU A 77 -13.43 -0.20 -11.84
CA LEU A 77 -13.30 1.14 -11.30
C LEU A 77 -12.59 2.07 -12.30
N GLU A 78 -13.05 3.30 -12.43
CA GLU A 78 -12.31 4.35 -13.10
C GLU A 78 -11.26 4.92 -12.15
N LEU A 79 -9.98 4.72 -12.50
CA LEU A 79 -8.84 5.19 -11.73
C LEU A 79 -8.24 6.41 -12.42
N HIS A 80 -7.83 7.38 -11.61
CA HIS A 80 -7.23 8.64 -12.04
C HIS A 80 -5.72 8.65 -11.77
N ALA A 81 -4.97 9.38 -12.60
CA ALA A 81 -3.57 9.73 -12.35
C ALA A 81 -3.20 11.07 -12.98
N TYR A 82 -2.28 11.79 -12.35
CA TYR A 82 -1.56 12.89 -12.98
C TYR A 82 -0.37 12.36 -13.77
N ARG A 83 -0.19 12.89 -15.01
CA ARG A 83 0.97 12.58 -15.83
C ARG A 83 1.68 13.84 -16.30
N VAL A 84 3.00 13.88 -16.12
CA VAL A 84 3.88 14.91 -16.67
C VAL A 84 4.89 14.24 -17.60
N ASP A 85 4.88 14.60 -18.88
CA ASP A 85 5.75 13.99 -19.89
C ASP A 85 7.18 14.53 -19.76
N GLY A 86 8.15 13.64 -19.60
CA GLY A 86 9.57 13.92 -19.41
C GLY A 86 10.33 14.17 -20.71
N SER A 87 11.60 14.52 -20.59
CA SER A 87 12.47 14.87 -21.73
C SER A 87 13.25 13.71 -22.31
N VAL A 88 13.44 12.61 -21.55
CA VAL A 88 14.18 11.42 -21.99
C VAL A 88 13.18 10.39 -22.52
N PRO A 89 13.29 9.97 -23.79
CA PRO A 89 12.41 8.98 -24.37
C PRO A 89 12.45 7.64 -23.59
N HIS A 90 11.33 6.95 -23.56
CA HIS A 90 11.17 5.61 -23.00
C HIS A 90 11.38 5.47 -21.47
N ARG A 91 11.69 6.55 -20.75
CA ARG A 91 11.86 6.53 -19.28
C ARG A 91 10.59 6.96 -18.56
N TYR A 92 10.06 6.05 -17.74
CA TYR A 92 8.82 6.26 -17.01
C TYR A 92 8.99 5.95 -15.54
N ALA A 93 8.27 6.69 -14.69
CA ALA A 93 8.16 6.42 -13.26
C ALA A 93 6.69 6.40 -12.85
N VAL A 94 6.25 5.33 -12.18
CA VAL A 94 4.93 5.21 -11.57
C VAL A 94 5.12 5.38 -10.06
N LEU A 95 4.51 6.45 -9.49
CA LEU A 95 4.74 6.85 -8.10
C LEU A 95 3.48 6.66 -7.26
N CYS A 96 3.50 5.70 -6.35
CA CYS A 96 2.37 5.29 -5.51
C CYS A 96 2.42 5.96 -4.13
N HIS A 97 1.34 6.62 -3.75
CA HIS A 97 1.22 7.36 -2.49
C HIS A 97 0.87 6.47 -1.29
N GLY A 98 1.05 7.01 -0.08
CA GLY A 98 0.72 6.37 1.18
C GLY A 98 -0.77 6.39 1.52
N TYR A 99 -1.13 5.69 2.60
CA TYR A 99 -2.49 5.58 3.14
C TYR A 99 -3.10 6.95 3.44
N GLN A 100 -4.38 7.15 3.10
CA GLN A 100 -5.12 8.41 3.26
C GLN A 100 -4.46 9.65 2.64
N ASN A 101 -3.52 9.46 1.72
CA ASN A 101 -2.93 10.52 0.90
C ASN A 101 -3.60 10.49 -0.50
N ASN A 102 -3.01 11.16 -1.47
CA ASN A 102 -3.40 11.14 -2.87
C ASN A 102 -2.16 11.36 -3.76
N ALA A 103 -2.34 11.35 -5.05
CA ALA A 103 -1.25 11.56 -6.02
C ALA A 103 -0.38 12.79 -5.74
N THR A 104 -0.98 13.90 -5.24
CA THR A 104 -0.23 15.14 -4.97
C THR A 104 0.79 14.96 -3.84
N GLY A 105 0.61 14.00 -2.94
CA GLY A 105 1.58 13.66 -1.90
C GLY A 105 2.91 13.13 -2.45
N MET A 106 2.90 12.65 -3.70
CA MET A 106 4.12 12.19 -4.39
C MET A 106 4.76 13.28 -5.27
N ALA A 107 4.27 14.51 -5.24
CA ALA A 107 4.70 15.57 -6.15
C ALA A 107 6.19 15.92 -6.03
N SER A 108 6.77 15.91 -4.82
CA SER A 108 8.21 16.16 -4.63
C SER A 108 9.09 15.04 -5.20
N TYR A 109 8.70 13.80 -5.00
CA TYR A 109 9.35 12.62 -5.59
C TYR A 109 9.22 12.64 -7.12
N GLY A 110 8.00 12.93 -7.62
CA GLY A 110 7.74 13.08 -9.04
C GLY A 110 8.56 14.20 -9.68
N LYS A 111 8.72 15.34 -8.99
CA LYS A 111 9.52 16.46 -9.48
C LYS A 111 10.99 16.08 -9.62
N HIS A 112 11.57 15.37 -8.63
CA HIS A 112 12.94 14.89 -8.70
C HIS A 112 13.15 13.99 -9.93
N LEU A 113 12.29 12.99 -10.14
CA LEU A 113 12.40 12.09 -11.29
C LEU A 113 12.13 12.81 -12.64
N PHE A 114 11.20 13.76 -12.65
CA PHE A 114 10.97 14.61 -13.83
C PHE A 114 12.23 15.42 -14.19
N ASP A 115 12.93 15.98 -13.21
CA ASP A 115 14.18 16.72 -13.43
C ASP A 115 15.32 15.83 -13.95
N LEU A 116 15.27 14.52 -13.68
CA LEU A 116 16.11 13.50 -14.30
C LEU A 116 15.63 13.08 -15.70
N GLY A 117 14.53 13.66 -16.20
CA GLY A 117 14.01 13.46 -17.53
C GLY A 117 12.93 12.36 -17.66
N TYR A 118 12.47 11.77 -16.58
CA TYR A 118 11.41 10.75 -16.61
C TYR A 118 10.05 11.36 -16.93
N THR A 119 9.25 10.65 -17.73
CA THR A 119 7.80 10.82 -17.69
C THR A 119 7.28 10.25 -16.38
N VAL A 120 6.60 11.07 -15.58
CA VAL A 120 6.09 10.66 -14.28
C VAL A 120 4.58 10.46 -14.33
N LEU A 121 4.12 9.36 -13.76
CA LEU A 121 2.72 9.01 -13.57
C LEU A 121 2.46 8.87 -12.07
N LEU A 122 1.58 9.69 -11.54
CA LEU A 122 1.20 9.71 -10.13
C LEU A 122 -0.27 9.28 -10.03
N PRO A 123 -0.56 7.99 -9.87
CA PRO A 123 -1.93 7.52 -9.71
C PRO A 123 -2.48 7.86 -8.33
N ASP A 124 -3.77 8.21 -8.30
CA ASP A 124 -4.59 8.08 -7.12
C ASP A 124 -4.94 6.60 -6.93
N ALA A 125 -4.59 6.01 -5.80
CA ALA A 125 -4.99 4.66 -5.48
C ALA A 125 -6.53 4.57 -5.36
N ARG A 126 -7.10 3.38 -5.59
CA ARG A 126 -8.55 3.17 -5.41
C ARG A 126 -9.03 3.68 -4.05
N GLY A 127 -10.18 4.36 -4.02
CA GLY A 127 -10.72 4.98 -2.82
C GLY A 127 -9.99 6.24 -2.35
N HIS A 128 -9.07 6.78 -3.16
CA HIS A 128 -8.32 8.02 -2.85
C HIS A 128 -8.44 9.03 -4.01
N GLY A 129 -8.22 10.30 -3.68
CA GLY A 129 -8.15 11.37 -4.66
C GLY A 129 -9.36 11.42 -5.57
N GLU A 130 -9.13 11.34 -6.88
CA GLU A 130 -10.18 11.33 -7.91
C GLU A 130 -10.48 9.91 -8.44
N SER A 131 -9.81 8.88 -7.93
CA SER A 131 -10.09 7.48 -8.27
C SER A 131 -11.35 6.96 -7.58
N GLU A 132 -12.14 6.16 -8.29
CA GLU A 132 -13.26 5.44 -7.71
C GLU A 132 -12.80 4.37 -6.69
N GLY A 133 -13.74 3.91 -5.88
CA GLY A 133 -13.55 2.86 -4.88
C GLY A 133 -14.19 3.20 -3.56
N ASP A 134 -14.78 2.21 -2.91
CA ASP A 134 -15.49 2.33 -1.65
C ASP A 134 -14.71 1.73 -0.46
N TYR A 135 -13.45 1.31 -0.72
CA TYR A 135 -12.52 0.86 0.31
C TYR A 135 -11.06 1.10 -0.09
N ILE A 136 -10.19 1.19 0.92
CA ILE A 136 -8.74 1.25 0.80
C ILE A 136 -8.22 -0.19 0.87
N GLY A 137 -7.52 -0.64 -0.17
CA GLY A 137 -7.09 -2.04 -0.29
C GLY A 137 -5.75 -2.36 0.35
N MET A 138 -5.08 -1.37 0.96
CA MET A 138 -3.78 -1.53 1.62
C MET A 138 -2.73 -2.20 0.71
N GLY A 139 -2.72 -1.83 -0.56
CA GLY A 139 -1.77 -2.32 -1.56
C GLY A 139 -2.15 -3.64 -2.23
N TRP A 140 -3.11 -4.42 -1.68
CA TRP A 140 -3.39 -5.74 -2.25
C TRP A 140 -4.17 -5.69 -3.57
N PRO A 141 -5.36 -5.08 -3.66
CA PRO A 141 -5.98 -4.83 -4.96
C PRO A 141 -5.19 -3.80 -5.79
N GLU A 142 -4.63 -2.77 -5.16
CA GLU A 142 -3.85 -1.72 -5.83
C GLU A 142 -2.64 -2.26 -6.61
N ARG A 143 -2.04 -3.39 -6.19
CA ARG A 143 -0.95 -4.02 -6.94
C ARG A 143 -1.34 -4.38 -8.37
N ARG A 144 -2.61 -4.75 -8.58
CA ARG A 144 -3.15 -5.05 -9.92
C ARG A 144 -3.33 -3.77 -10.73
N ASP A 145 -3.79 -2.70 -10.07
CA ASP A 145 -3.93 -1.40 -10.71
C ASP A 145 -2.57 -0.87 -11.20
N VAL A 146 -1.50 -1.06 -10.40
CA VAL A 146 -0.12 -0.72 -10.81
C VAL A 146 0.31 -1.50 -12.05
N VAL A 147 0.05 -2.81 -12.09
CA VAL A 147 0.32 -3.63 -13.29
C VAL A 147 -0.44 -3.09 -14.51
N ARG A 148 -1.71 -2.69 -14.34
CA ARG A 148 -2.53 -2.10 -15.42
C ARG A 148 -1.98 -0.76 -15.89
N TRP A 149 -1.55 0.11 -14.98
CA TRP A 149 -0.89 1.38 -15.34
C TRP A 149 0.39 1.13 -16.15
N CYS A 150 1.21 0.16 -15.76
CA CYS A 150 2.39 -0.23 -16.54
C CYS A 150 2.01 -0.72 -17.94
N GLN A 151 0.99 -1.58 -18.05
CA GLN A 151 0.50 -2.09 -19.33
C GLN A 151 -0.02 -0.97 -20.24
N GLN A 152 -0.70 0.04 -19.68
CA GLN A 152 -1.15 1.21 -20.44
C GLN A 152 0.04 2.01 -20.99
N LEU A 153 1.05 2.29 -20.18
CA LEU A 153 2.26 2.99 -20.62
C LEU A 153 2.97 2.22 -21.74
N ILE A 154 3.08 0.90 -21.62
CA ILE A 154 3.71 0.02 -22.63
C ILE A 154 2.88 -0.03 -23.92
N ALA A 155 1.56 0.03 -23.84
CA ALA A 155 0.72 0.09 -25.03
C ALA A 155 0.92 1.39 -25.81
N GLU A 156 1.23 2.49 -25.13
CA GLU A 156 1.58 3.78 -25.75
C GLU A 156 3.04 3.80 -26.24
N ASP A 157 3.95 3.18 -25.50
CA ASP A 157 5.39 3.11 -25.78
C ASP A 157 5.94 1.70 -25.52
N PRO A 158 5.99 0.83 -26.51
CA PRO A 158 6.49 -0.55 -26.34
C PRO A 158 7.95 -0.65 -25.89
N ALA A 159 8.74 0.42 -26.03
CA ALA A 159 10.12 0.49 -25.57
C ALA A 159 10.24 1.06 -24.15
N ALA A 160 9.13 1.31 -23.46
CA ALA A 160 9.13 1.88 -22.12
C ALA A 160 10.04 1.11 -21.15
N GLU A 161 10.79 1.86 -20.37
CA GLU A 161 11.51 1.38 -19.18
C GLU A 161 10.88 2.06 -17.97
N ILE A 162 10.37 1.27 -17.03
CA ILE A 162 9.52 1.77 -15.95
C ILE A 162 10.20 1.49 -14.60
N VAL A 163 10.31 2.53 -13.76
CA VAL A 163 10.56 2.37 -12.32
C VAL A 163 9.23 2.46 -11.57
N LEU A 164 8.99 1.54 -10.65
CA LEU A 164 7.93 1.64 -9.65
C LEU A 164 8.51 2.29 -8.39
N TYR A 165 7.85 3.31 -7.90
CA TYR A 165 8.27 4.03 -6.70
C TYR A 165 7.09 4.14 -5.74
N GLY A 166 7.26 3.79 -4.48
CA GLY A 166 6.20 3.89 -3.49
C GLY A 166 6.68 4.33 -2.12
N VAL A 167 5.79 4.99 -1.38
CA VAL A 167 6.01 5.42 0.01
C VAL A 167 4.92 4.81 0.89
N SER A 168 5.27 4.19 2.01
CA SER A 168 4.34 3.62 3.00
C SER A 168 3.40 2.57 2.36
N MET A 169 2.07 2.77 2.36
CA MET A 169 1.13 1.93 1.63
C MET A 169 1.52 1.80 0.14
N GLY A 170 2.00 2.87 -0.48
CA GLY A 170 2.49 2.85 -1.85
C GLY A 170 3.72 1.96 -2.01
N ALA A 171 4.64 1.95 -1.04
CA ALA A 171 5.80 1.05 -1.00
C ALA A 171 5.38 -0.41 -0.90
N ALA A 172 4.43 -0.73 -0.01
CA ALA A 172 3.84 -2.06 0.06
C ALA A 172 3.16 -2.44 -1.26
N THR A 173 2.46 -1.49 -1.91
CA THR A 173 1.81 -1.70 -3.21
C THR A 173 2.81 -2.08 -4.30
N VAL A 174 3.91 -1.34 -4.46
CA VAL A 174 4.90 -1.63 -5.50
C VAL A 174 5.67 -2.92 -5.21
N MET A 175 5.95 -3.23 -3.93
CA MET A 175 6.49 -4.53 -3.55
C MET A 175 5.51 -5.67 -3.85
N MET A 176 4.23 -5.51 -3.56
CA MET A 176 3.21 -6.50 -3.89
C MET A 176 3.04 -6.67 -5.40
N ALA A 177 3.12 -5.59 -6.18
CA ALA A 177 3.09 -5.65 -7.63
C ALA A 177 4.31 -6.37 -8.22
N SER A 178 5.49 -6.19 -7.62
CA SER A 178 6.73 -6.80 -8.12
C SER A 178 6.74 -8.33 -8.10
N GLY A 179 5.90 -8.95 -7.26
CA GLY A 179 5.74 -10.40 -7.19
C GLY A 179 4.64 -10.97 -8.10
N GLU A 180 3.94 -10.13 -8.87
CA GLU A 180 2.91 -10.59 -9.79
C GLU A 180 3.53 -11.26 -11.03
N ALA A 181 3.00 -12.44 -11.39
CA ALA A 181 3.54 -13.24 -12.48
C ALA A 181 3.40 -12.56 -13.86
N ASP A 182 2.49 -11.63 -14.00
CA ASP A 182 2.20 -10.85 -15.21
C ASP A 182 2.73 -9.41 -15.14
N LEU A 183 3.60 -9.10 -14.17
CA LEU A 183 4.31 -7.82 -14.18
C LEU A 183 5.14 -7.71 -15.46
N PRO A 184 4.97 -6.64 -16.26
CA PRO A 184 5.71 -6.48 -17.50
C PRO A 184 7.22 -6.42 -17.29
N VAL A 185 8.00 -7.06 -18.17
CA VAL A 185 9.48 -7.05 -18.13
C VAL A 185 10.10 -5.66 -18.33
N GLN A 186 9.30 -4.71 -18.82
CA GLN A 186 9.65 -3.29 -18.93
C GLN A 186 9.72 -2.59 -17.57
N VAL A 187 9.18 -3.18 -16.51
CA VAL A 187 9.44 -2.72 -15.14
C VAL A 187 10.85 -3.15 -14.76
N ARG A 188 11.77 -2.20 -14.74
CA ARG A 188 13.21 -2.43 -14.61
C ARG A 188 13.67 -2.47 -13.16
N CYS A 189 13.06 -1.68 -12.30
CA CYS A 189 13.39 -1.66 -10.88
C CYS A 189 12.23 -1.13 -10.03
N VAL A 190 12.34 -1.35 -8.72
CA VAL A 190 11.40 -0.91 -7.69
C VAL A 190 12.17 -0.11 -6.64
N ILE A 191 11.59 1.00 -6.18
CA ILE A 191 12.05 1.76 -5.02
C ILE A 191 10.87 1.77 -4.02
N GLU A 192 11.12 1.21 -2.85
CA GLU A 192 10.17 1.21 -1.75
C GLU A 192 10.74 2.01 -0.57
N ASP A 193 9.95 2.90 0.01
CA ASP A 193 10.30 3.70 1.19
C ASP A 193 9.26 3.46 2.29
N CYS A 194 9.70 2.91 3.41
CA CYS A 194 8.95 2.60 4.62
C CYS A 194 7.70 1.71 4.40
N GLY A 195 7.80 0.70 3.53
CA GLY A 195 6.73 -0.28 3.32
C GLY A 195 6.67 -1.34 4.41
N TYR A 196 5.52 -1.99 4.57
CA TYR A 196 5.27 -3.01 5.59
C TYR A 196 5.33 -4.44 5.03
N THR A 197 5.60 -5.41 5.91
CA THR A 197 5.69 -6.85 5.58
C THR A 197 4.36 -7.43 5.12
N SER A 198 3.27 -7.06 5.80
CA SER A 198 1.92 -7.47 5.46
C SER A 198 0.89 -6.54 6.08
N VAL A 199 -0.33 -6.53 5.52
CA VAL A 199 -1.45 -5.79 6.11
C VAL A 199 -1.80 -6.34 7.49
N TRP A 200 -1.62 -7.65 7.70
CA TRP A 200 -1.84 -8.26 9.00
C TRP A 200 -0.87 -7.74 10.07
N ASP A 201 0.42 -7.65 9.74
CA ASP A 201 1.44 -7.19 10.69
C ASP A 201 1.26 -5.71 11.00
N GLU A 202 1.00 -4.89 9.98
CA GLU A 202 0.73 -3.47 10.14
C GLU A 202 -0.51 -3.23 11.02
N PHE A 203 -1.63 -3.90 10.72
CA PHE A 203 -2.85 -3.76 11.52
C PHE A 203 -2.69 -4.33 12.94
N SER A 204 -1.87 -5.36 13.14
CA SER A 204 -1.56 -5.89 14.46
C SER A 204 -0.80 -4.88 15.32
N GLY A 205 0.16 -4.18 14.71
CA GLY A 205 0.91 -3.08 15.34
C GLY A 205 -0.02 -1.94 15.73
N GLN A 206 -0.80 -1.43 14.77
CA GLN A 206 -1.72 -0.31 14.96
C GLN A 206 -2.84 -0.64 15.97
N LEU A 207 -3.39 -1.86 15.95
CA LEU A 207 -4.40 -2.30 16.91
C LEU A 207 -3.87 -2.28 18.34
N LYS A 208 -2.61 -2.72 18.52
CA LYS A 208 -1.94 -2.70 19.83
C LYS A 208 -1.65 -1.27 20.28
N GLU A 209 -1.13 -0.43 19.39
CA GLU A 209 -0.72 0.94 19.72
C GLU A 209 -1.93 1.83 20.05
N LEU A 210 -2.97 1.80 19.21
CA LEU A 210 -4.12 2.69 19.35
C LEU A 210 -5.16 2.21 20.36
N PHE A 211 -5.34 0.90 20.50
CA PHE A 211 -6.43 0.32 21.30
C PHE A 211 -5.94 -0.59 22.43
N GLY A 212 -4.66 -0.94 22.50
CA GLY A 212 -4.13 -1.87 23.49
C GLY A 212 -4.66 -3.29 23.32
N LEU A 213 -5.17 -3.66 22.14
CA LEU A 213 -5.83 -4.92 21.88
C LEU A 213 -4.91 -5.92 21.16
N PRO A 214 -5.03 -7.24 21.46
CA PRO A 214 -4.34 -8.27 20.69
C PRO A 214 -5.03 -8.49 19.33
N PRO A 215 -4.30 -9.02 18.32
CA PRO A 215 -4.88 -9.32 17.02
C PRO A 215 -6.06 -10.28 17.07
N PHE A 216 -5.94 -11.37 17.82
CA PHE A 216 -7.02 -12.34 18.02
C PHE A 216 -7.95 -11.90 19.17
N PRO A 217 -9.29 -11.95 19.00
CA PRO A 217 -10.05 -12.34 17.79
C PRO A 217 -10.41 -11.18 16.86
N VAL A 218 -9.97 -9.96 17.16
CA VAL A 218 -10.42 -8.71 16.54
C VAL A 218 -10.08 -8.66 15.04
N LEU A 219 -8.80 -8.86 14.69
CA LEU A 219 -8.39 -8.85 13.29
C LEU A 219 -8.96 -10.02 12.49
N ASN A 220 -9.20 -11.17 13.12
CA ASN A 220 -9.87 -12.29 12.46
C ASN A 220 -11.31 -11.94 12.06
N ALA A 221 -12.00 -11.17 12.92
CA ALA A 221 -13.35 -10.70 12.62
C ALA A 221 -13.32 -9.60 11.53
N ALA A 222 -12.33 -8.69 11.57
CA ALA A 222 -12.12 -7.69 10.53
C ALA A 222 -11.75 -8.33 9.18
N ASP A 223 -10.90 -9.36 9.18
CA ASP A 223 -10.55 -10.12 7.97
C ASP A 223 -11.78 -10.79 7.34
N LEU A 224 -12.64 -11.40 8.16
CA LEU A 224 -13.90 -11.97 7.67
C LEU A 224 -14.79 -10.90 7.00
N VAL A 225 -14.89 -9.73 7.61
CA VAL A 225 -15.67 -8.61 7.03
C VAL A 225 -15.00 -8.10 5.76
N CYS A 226 -13.68 -7.99 5.73
CA CYS A 226 -12.90 -7.59 4.55
C CYS A 226 -13.16 -8.55 3.36
N ARG A 227 -13.12 -9.86 3.60
CA ARG A 227 -13.45 -10.86 2.56
C ARG A 227 -14.86 -10.71 2.00
N ILE A 228 -15.84 -10.35 2.85
CA ILE A 228 -17.24 -10.19 2.43
C ILE A 228 -17.45 -8.88 1.70
N ARG A 229 -16.86 -7.77 2.17
CA ARG A 229 -17.12 -6.42 1.67
C ARG A 229 -16.15 -6.00 0.55
N ALA A 230 -14.87 -6.32 0.68
CA ALA A 230 -13.80 -5.91 -0.23
C ALA A 230 -13.30 -7.06 -1.13
N GLY A 231 -13.74 -8.30 -0.89
CA GLY A 231 -13.41 -9.45 -1.74
C GLY A 231 -11.98 -10.00 -1.57
N TYR A 232 -11.20 -9.52 -0.60
CA TYR A 232 -9.85 -10.02 -0.34
C TYR A 232 -9.62 -10.26 1.17
N SER A 233 -8.53 -10.95 1.50
CA SER A 233 -8.14 -11.24 2.88
C SER A 233 -6.94 -10.39 3.30
N ILE A 234 -7.03 -9.75 4.49
CA ILE A 234 -5.88 -9.04 5.09
C ILE A 234 -4.70 -9.99 5.34
N THR A 235 -4.94 -11.28 5.56
CA THR A 235 -3.87 -12.27 5.73
C THR A 235 -3.21 -12.70 4.42
N GLU A 236 -3.84 -12.46 3.28
CA GLU A 236 -3.26 -12.70 1.95
C GLU A 236 -2.40 -11.52 1.49
N ALA A 237 -2.75 -10.32 1.91
CA ALA A 237 -2.09 -9.08 1.55
C ALA A 237 -0.71 -8.98 2.22
N SER A 238 0.32 -9.50 1.55
CA SER A 238 1.68 -9.63 2.08
C SER A 238 2.74 -9.23 1.06
N ALA A 239 3.41 -8.12 1.32
CA ALA A 239 4.58 -7.69 0.56
C ALA A 239 5.73 -8.70 0.73
N LEU A 240 5.89 -9.26 1.94
CA LEU A 240 6.91 -10.27 2.23
C LEU A 240 6.83 -11.45 1.26
N ARG A 241 5.63 -12.03 1.07
CA ARG A 241 5.44 -13.17 0.14
C ARG A 241 5.63 -12.77 -1.33
N GLN A 242 5.43 -11.53 -1.66
CA GLN A 242 5.58 -11.06 -3.03
C GLN A 242 7.04 -10.74 -3.36
N VAL A 243 7.81 -10.14 -2.45
CA VAL A 243 9.24 -9.92 -2.68
C VAL A 243 10.04 -11.24 -2.73
N GLU A 244 9.57 -12.31 -2.07
CA GLU A 244 10.12 -13.66 -2.23
C GLU A 244 10.02 -14.20 -3.67
N ARG A 245 9.05 -13.73 -4.44
CA ARG A 245 8.78 -14.14 -5.83
C ARG A 245 9.34 -13.16 -6.85
N SER A 246 9.56 -11.92 -6.42
CA SER A 246 10.04 -10.86 -7.30
C SER A 246 11.43 -11.15 -7.81
N VAL A 247 11.64 -10.89 -9.10
CA VAL A 247 12.95 -10.90 -9.75
C VAL A 247 13.42 -9.50 -10.13
N THR A 248 12.58 -8.50 -9.87
CA THR A 248 12.83 -7.09 -10.22
C THR A 248 13.77 -6.46 -9.20
N PRO A 249 14.91 -5.88 -9.60
CA PRO A 249 15.84 -5.18 -8.71
C PRO A 249 15.12 -4.18 -7.80
N THR A 250 15.39 -4.21 -6.50
CA THR A 250 14.65 -3.41 -5.51
C THR A 250 15.58 -2.66 -4.56
N LEU A 251 15.37 -1.36 -4.42
CA LEU A 251 15.96 -0.52 -3.37
C LEU A 251 14.96 -0.41 -2.21
N PHE A 252 15.37 -0.90 -1.04
CA PHE A 252 14.63 -0.84 0.21
C PHE A 252 15.12 0.32 1.04
N ILE A 253 14.23 1.27 1.38
CA ILE A 253 14.55 2.46 2.17
C ILE A 253 13.70 2.48 3.43
N HIS A 254 14.26 2.89 4.57
CA HIS A 254 13.49 3.04 5.80
C HIS A 254 14.14 4.02 6.78
N GLY A 255 13.33 4.79 7.46
CA GLY A 255 13.77 5.62 8.59
C GLY A 255 14.05 4.77 9.82
N GLU A 256 15.21 4.99 10.48
CA GLU A 256 15.62 4.19 11.65
C GLU A 256 14.67 4.38 12.85
N GLU A 257 14.03 5.56 12.95
CA GLU A 257 13.10 5.91 14.05
C GLU A 257 11.63 5.71 13.67
N ASP A 258 11.33 4.98 12.58
CA ASP A 258 9.97 4.68 12.19
C ASP A 258 9.32 3.70 13.18
N THR A 259 8.32 4.18 13.90
CA THR A 259 7.50 3.41 14.84
C THR A 259 6.10 3.12 14.30
N PHE A 260 5.69 3.80 13.21
CA PHE A 260 4.39 3.60 12.59
C PHE A 260 4.40 2.34 11.73
N VAL A 261 5.32 2.25 10.76
CA VAL A 261 5.73 0.99 10.15
C VAL A 261 7.05 0.60 10.79
N PRO A 262 7.05 -0.30 11.78
CA PRO A 262 8.23 -0.54 12.60
C PRO A 262 9.46 -0.93 11.80
N PHE A 263 10.59 -0.31 12.08
CA PHE A 263 11.87 -0.46 11.38
C PHE A 263 12.31 -1.92 11.16
N TRP A 264 11.92 -2.86 12.06
CA TRP A 264 12.25 -4.28 11.89
C TRP A 264 11.68 -4.89 10.59
N MET A 265 10.58 -4.32 10.06
CA MET A 265 9.94 -4.80 8.82
C MET A 265 10.86 -4.65 7.61
N LEU A 266 11.70 -3.61 7.56
CA LEU A 266 12.73 -3.45 6.53
C LEU A 266 13.64 -4.68 6.45
N GLU A 267 14.14 -5.15 7.60
CA GLU A 267 15.10 -6.26 7.61
C GLU A 267 14.46 -7.56 7.14
N GLU A 268 13.21 -7.83 7.55
CA GLU A 268 12.48 -9.02 7.10
C GLU A 268 12.22 -8.98 5.58
N LEU A 269 11.76 -7.83 5.05
CA LEU A 269 11.54 -7.64 3.62
C LEU A 269 12.84 -7.81 2.83
N TYR A 270 13.90 -7.15 3.31
CA TYR A 270 15.21 -7.24 2.67
C TYR A 270 15.75 -8.66 2.65
N GLN A 271 15.64 -9.40 3.74
CA GLN A 271 16.10 -10.80 3.80
C GLN A 271 15.29 -11.72 2.88
N ALA A 272 13.97 -11.54 2.85
CA ALA A 272 13.06 -12.36 2.05
C ALA A 272 13.17 -12.13 0.54
N ALA A 273 13.53 -10.93 0.11
CA ALA A 273 13.60 -10.59 -1.30
C ALA A 273 14.59 -11.47 -2.06
N SER A 274 14.14 -12.07 -3.18
CA SER A 274 14.92 -12.98 -4.03
C SER A 274 15.63 -12.28 -5.19
N CYS A 275 15.32 -11.00 -5.43
CA CYS A 275 15.90 -10.18 -6.51
C CYS A 275 17.26 -9.59 -6.12
N GLU A 276 17.91 -8.95 -7.08
CA GLU A 276 18.99 -8.00 -6.80
C GLU A 276 18.44 -6.89 -5.91
N LYS A 277 19.14 -6.55 -4.82
CA LYS A 277 18.59 -5.68 -3.78
C LYS A 277 19.64 -4.81 -3.12
N GLU A 278 19.24 -3.60 -2.81
CA GLU A 278 20.00 -2.65 -2.02
C GLU A 278 19.16 -2.16 -0.84
N LYS A 279 19.85 -1.66 0.19
CA LYS A 279 19.19 -1.17 1.41
C LYS A 279 19.77 0.18 1.80
N LEU A 280 18.89 1.13 2.08
CA LEU A 280 19.21 2.44 2.66
C LEU A 280 18.48 2.60 3.99
N VAL A 281 19.24 2.68 5.08
CA VAL A 281 18.73 3.07 6.39
C VAL A 281 19.00 4.56 6.58
N VAL A 282 17.97 5.33 6.94
CA VAL A 282 18.09 6.77 7.15
C VAL A 282 18.03 7.07 8.65
N PRO A 283 19.19 7.39 9.28
CA PRO A 283 19.24 7.69 10.70
C PRO A 283 18.40 8.92 11.07
N GLY A 284 17.66 8.84 12.17
CA GLY A 284 16.87 9.92 12.70
C GLY A 284 15.57 10.23 11.95
N ALA A 285 15.26 9.48 10.87
CA ALA A 285 14.02 9.65 10.14
C ALA A 285 12.90 8.79 10.76
N ALA A 286 11.75 9.37 10.97
CA ALA A 286 10.51 8.70 11.31
C ALA A 286 9.76 8.26 10.03
N HIS A 287 8.48 7.86 10.17
CA HIS A 287 7.67 7.34 9.07
C HIS A 287 7.52 8.33 7.91
N ALA A 288 7.90 7.89 6.69
CA ALA A 288 7.84 8.69 5.46
C ALA A 288 8.64 10.00 5.48
N GLU A 289 9.64 10.12 6.37
CA GLU A 289 10.46 11.31 6.51
C GLU A 289 11.86 11.17 5.89
N SER A 290 12.24 10.00 5.39
CA SER A 290 13.58 9.68 4.91
C SER A 290 14.14 10.71 3.92
N ALA A 291 13.35 11.08 2.91
CA ALA A 291 13.75 12.06 1.89
C ALA A 291 13.87 13.50 2.43
N ALA A 292 13.11 13.84 3.48
CA ALA A 292 13.12 15.18 4.07
C ALA A 292 14.21 15.36 5.11
N VAL A 293 14.48 14.33 5.92
CA VAL A 293 15.47 14.37 7.03
C VAL A 293 16.89 14.32 6.49
N ALA A 294 17.17 13.50 5.49
CA ALA A 294 18.51 13.32 4.95
C ALA A 294 18.54 13.34 3.41
N PRO A 295 18.14 14.45 2.76
CA PRO A 295 18.06 14.52 1.30
C PRO A 295 19.42 14.26 0.62
N GLU A 296 20.53 14.63 1.27
CA GLU A 296 21.88 14.40 0.80
C GLU A 296 22.33 12.94 0.86
N LEU A 297 21.67 12.09 1.60
CA LEU A 297 21.88 10.66 1.63
C LEU A 297 20.87 9.94 0.72
N TYR A 298 19.61 10.37 0.76
CA TYR A 298 18.48 9.76 0.11
C TYR A 298 18.57 9.83 -1.42
N TRP A 299 18.63 11.04 -1.96
CA TRP A 299 18.58 11.23 -3.41
C TRP A 299 19.80 10.67 -4.14
N PRO A 300 21.05 10.83 -3.65
CA PRO A 300 22.19 10.17 -4.29
C PRO A 300 22.08 8.63 -4.33
N ALA A 301 21.49 8.00 -3.31
CA ALA A 301 21.27 6.56 -3.32
C ALA A 301 20.20 6.15 -4.36
N VAL A 302 19.09 6.88 -4.42
CA VAL A 302 18.04 6.71 -5.44
C VAL A 302 18.64 6.89 -6.85
N ASP A 303 19.35 7.97 -7.08
CA ASP A 303 19.93 8.30 -8.40
C ASP A 303 20.94 7.25 -8.85
N ALA A 304 21.80 6.80 -7.93
CA ALA A 304 22.78 5.75 -8.21
C ALA A 304 22.11 4.40 -8.52
N PHE A 305 21.02 4.06 -7.83
CA PHE A 305 20.25 2.86 -8.10
C PHE A 305 19.55 2.94 -9.47
N LEU A 306 18.89 4.06 -9.77
CA LEU A 306 18.28 4.31 -11.08
C LEU A 306 19.30 4.24 -12.22
N ALA A 307 20.47 4.83 -12.06
CA ALA A 307 21.53 4.82 -13.08
C ALA A 307 22.06 3.40 -13.41
N ARG A 308 21.91 2.43 -12.50
CA ARG A 308 22.29 1.03 -12.74
C ARG A 308 21.23 0.23 -13.48
N HIS A 309 19.96 0.54 -13.25
CA HIS A 309 18.84 -0.29 -13.69
C HIS A 309 17.98 0.34 -14.80
N MET A 310 18.10 1.65 -15.01
CA MET A 310 17.37 2.42 -16.03
C MET A 310 18.38 2.93 -17.08
N ALA A 311 18.91 2.03 -17.89
CA ALA A 311 20.01 2.33 -18.83
C ALA A 311 19.57 3.13 -20.06
#